data_6a193a8f59a83342d6f7d6e418bfad7a
#
_entry.id   6a193a8f59a83342d6f7d6e418bfad7a
#
_cell.length_a   1.000
_cell.length_b   1.000
_cell.length_c   1.000
_cell.angle_alpha   90.00
_cell.angle_beta   90.00
_cell.angle_gamma   90.00
#
_symmetry.space_group_name_H-M   'P 1'
#
loop_
_entity.id
_entity.type
_entity.pdbx_description
1 polymer ?
#
loop_
_entity_poly.entity_id
_entity_poly.type
_entity_poly.pdbx_seq_one_letter_code
_entity_poly.pdbx_strand_id
1 'polypeptide(L)'
;MTKREQYTESNFLFGIDDAINTAVERIRDAYRFSTRLGMGKLYVCFSGGKDSECVYLLCRKAFGEHMHECCDFFYNLTGIDPPELVWFIRKNFPDVTMRRADTTIWQLCVRKRIPPTRIARYCCSELKERWGEGRFVVTGVRWAESARRRNSRGIYETYNDAGKAKILNADNDADRRVLEHCVPKRKYICNPIVDWGETEVWRYIVQEGMPYCSLYDEGFERLGCIGCPMAGKKEREREFARWPKFREQWVRTFQRMVDKRKADGLPTDWTDGKQVFDFWMEDKR
;
A
#
# COMPACT_ATOMS: atom_id res chain seq x y z
N MET A 1 -5.71 16.40 20.03
CA MET A 1 -6.77 15.35 20.00
C MET A 1 -6.24 14.17 19.19
N THR A 2 -6.14 13.02 19.82
CA THR A 2 -5.69 11.78 19.16
C THR A 2 -6.76 11.24 18.20
N LYS A 3 -6.39 10.36 17.28
CA LYS A 3 -7.37 9.69 16.42
C LYS A 3 -8.38 8.88 17.24
N ARG A 4 -7.95 8.28 18.35
CA ARG A 4 -8.83 7.55 19.25
C ARG A 4 -9.93 8.43 19.85
N GLU A 5 -9.58 9.62 20.32
CA GLU A 5 -10.56 10.58 20.85
C GLU A 5 -11.52 11.08 19.78
N GLN A 6 -11.02 11.30 18.55
CA GLN A 6 -11.81 11.82 17.43
C GLN A 6 -12.86 10.82 16.92
N TYR A 7 -12.54 9.53 16.90
CA TYR A 7 -13.37 8.48 16.28
C TYR A 7 -13.99 7.50 17.29
N THR A 8 -14.19 7.91 18.53
CA THR A 8 -14.94 7.13 19.53
C THR A 8 -16.41 6.99 19.10
N GLU A 9 -17.01 5.82 19.32
CA GLU A 9 -18.38 5.49 18.90
C GLU A 9 -19.44 6.50 19.41
N SER A 10 -19.27 7.07 20.61
CA SER A 10 -20.16 8.11 21.15
C SER A 10 -20.31 9.34 20.25
N ASN A 11 -19.40 9.55 19.32
CA ASN A 11 -19.42 10.69 18.39
C ASN A 11 -20.26 10.41 17.13
N PHE A 12 -20.88 9.22 16.99
CA PHE A 12 -21.59 8.82 15.79
C PHE A 12 -22.98 8.29 16.10
N LEU A 13 -23.95 8.61 15.23
CA LEU A 13 -25.35 8.19 15.38
C LEU A 13 -25.61 6.76 14.89
N PHE A 14 -24.81 6.27 13.94
CA PHE A 14 -25.03 4.95 13.33
C PHE A 14 -23.77 4.09 13.43
N GLY A 15 -23.96 2.77 13.59
CA GLY A 15 -22.89 1.77 13.57
C GLY A 15 -22.27 1.58 12.18
N ILE A 16 -21.22 0.75 12.12
CA ILE A 16 -20.53 0.37 10.87
C ILE A 16 -20.59 -1.14 10.62
N ASP A 17 -21.43 -1.85 11.35
CA ASP A 17 -21.48 -3.33 11.35
C ASP A 17 -21.79 -3.92 9.97
N ASP A 18 -22.68 -3.30 9.21
CA ASP A 18 -23.02 -3.77 7.85
C ASP A 18 -21.81 -3.66 6.91
N ALA A 19 -21.04 -2.56 6.99
CA ALA A 19 -19.82 -2.39 6.21
C ALA A 19 -18.76 -3.42 6.60
N ILE A 20 -18.61 -3.69 7.90
CA ILE A 20 -17.72 -4.73 8.43
C ILE A 20 -18.12 -6.11 7.92
N ASN A 21 -19.40 -6.47 8.05
CA ASN A 21 -19.90 -7.78 7.63
C ASN A 21 -19.72 -7.99 6.12
N THR A 22 -20.03 -6.98 5.31
CA THR A 22 -19.80 -7.01 3.86
C THR A 22 -18.32 -7.24 3.54
N ALA A 23 -17.41 -6.52 4.18
CA ALA A 23 -15.97 -6.67 3.96
C ALA A 23 -15.45 -8.05 4.40
N VAL A 24 -15.99 -8.60 5.49
CA VAL A 24 -15.68 -9.97 5.96
C VAL A 24 -16.12 -11.02 4.93
N GLU A 25 -17.34 -10.91 4.39
CA GLU A 25 -17.79 -11.86 3.36
C GLU A 25 -16.95 -11.76 2.07
N ARG A 26 -16.54 -10.56 1.65
CA ARG A 26 -15.60 -10.39 0.51
C ARG A 26 -14.28 -11.15 0.73
N ILE A 27 -13.73 -11.12 1.96
CA ILE A 27 -12.51 -11.85 2.31
C ILE A 27 -12.75 -13.36 2.30
N ARG A 28 -13.88 -13.82 2.86
CA ARG A 28 -14.25 -15.24 2.86
C ARG A 28 -14.41 -15.78 1.44
N ASP A 29 -15.07 -15.02 0.58
CA ASP A 29 -15.23 -15.37 -0.84
C ASP A 29 -13.87 -15.41 -1.55
N ALA A 30 -12.99 -14.42 -1.32
CA ALA A 30 -11.63 -14.44 -1.85
C ALA A 30 -10.87 -15.71 -1.46
N TYR A 31 -11.01 -16.17 -0.22
CA TYR A 31 -10.39 -17.41 0.26
C TYR A 31 -11.00 -18.65 -0.40
N ARG A 32 -12.33 -18.72 -0.51
CA ARG A 32 -13.03 -19.80 -1.22
C ARG A 32 -12.54 -19.91 -2.66
N PHE A 33 -12.41 -18.78 -3.38
CA PHE A 33 -11.90 -18.74 -4.74
C PHE A 33 -10.42 -19.12 -4.81
N SER A 34 -9.59 -18.62 -3.88
CA SER A 34 -8.18 -18.97 -3.80
C SER A 34 -7.98 -20.49 -3.67
N THR A 35 -8.75 -21.12 -2.77
CA THR A 35 -8.70 -22.57 -2.55
C THR A 35 -9.17 -23.35 -3.76
N ARG A 36 -10.29 -22.94 -4.40
CA ARG A 36 -10.83 -23.57 -5.60
C ARG A 36 -9.84 -23.50 -6.79
N LEU A 37 -9.11 -22.39 -6.91
CA LEU A 37 -8.11 -22.20 -7.95
C LEU A 37 -6.74 -22.82 -7.62
N GLY A 38 -6.62 -23.52 -6.48
CA GLY A 38 -5.36 -24.11 -6.04
C GLY A 38 -4.27 -23.11 -5.64
N MET A 39 -4.62 -21.86 -5.35
CA MET A 39 -3.68 -20.80 -4.99
C MET A 39 -3.30 -20.80 -3.50
N GLY A 40 -4.00 -21.57 -2.68
CA GLY A 40 -3.74 -21.70 -1.24
C GLY A 40 -4.14 -20.47 -0.44
N LYS A 41 -3.33 -20.11 0.56
CA LYS A 41 -3.60 -18.99 1.46
C LYS A 41 -3.67 -17.65 0.73
N LEU A 42 -4.50 -16.74 1.24
CA LEU A 42 -4.53 -15.35 0.77
C LEU A 42 -3.18 -14.66 1.03
N TYR A 43 -2.72 -13.88 0.06
CA TYR A 43 -1.56 -13.00 0.20
C TYR A 43 -2.04 -11.60 0.63
N VAL A 44 -1.95 -11.27 1.91
CA VAL A 44 -2.44 -10.00 2.45
C VAL A 44 -1.32 -8.97 2.44
N CYS A 45 -1.52 -7.89 1.67
CA CYS A 45 -0.60 -6.76 1.63
C CYS A 45 -0.77 -5.91 2.90
N PHE A 46 0.22 -5.95 3.77
CA PHE A 46 0.24 -5.15 4.99
C PHE A 46 1.23 -3.99 4.84
N SER A 47 0.83 -2.77 5.18
CA SER A 47 1.67 -1.58 5.09
C SER A 47 1.91 -0.88 6.43
N GLY A 48 1.26 -1.36 7.51
CA GLY A 48 1.27 -0.72 8.82
C GLY A 48 0.52 0.62 8.86
N GLY A 49 -0.18 0.95 7.78
CA GLY A 49 -1.09 2.09 7.74
C GLY A 49 -2.53 1.65 8.03
N LYS A 50 -3.36 2.58 8.49
CA LYS A 50 -4.75 2.37 8.93
C LYS A 50 -5.59 1.46 8.04
N ASP A 51 -5.45 1.61 6.70
CA ASP A 51 -6.24 0.83 5.75
C ASP A 51 -5.83 -0.66 5.75
N SER A 52 -4.53 -0.94 5.86
CA SER A 52 -4.01 -2.31 5.96
C SER A 52 -4.26 -2.93 7.34
N GLU A 53 -4.31 -2.13 8.39
CA GLU A 53 -4.72 -2.57 9.74
C GLU A 53 -6.19 -3.00 9.74
N CYS A 54 -7.08 -2.23 9.08
CA CYS A 54 -8.47 -2.66 8.91
C CYS A 54 -8.56 -4.02 8.19
N VAL A 55 -7.80 -4.23 7.12
CA VAL A 55 -7.79 -5.51 6.41
C VAL A 55 -7.30 -6.64 7.31
N TYR A 56 -6.26 -6.40 8.12
CA TYR A 56 -5.76 -7.37 9.10
C TYR A 56 -6.85 -7.76 10.11
N LEU A 57 -7.54 -6.78 10.69
CA LEU A 57 -8.64 -6.98 11.61
C LEU A 57 -9.80 -7.76 10.98
N LEU A 58 -10.16 -7.42 9.74
CA LEU A 58 -11.20 -8.11 8.98
C LEU A 58 -10.82 -9.56 8.67
N CYS A 59 -9.55 -9.86 8.38
CA CYS A 59 -9.07 -11.24 8.24
C CYS A 59 -9.20 -12.01 9.57
N ARG A 60 -8.86 -11.37 10.70
CA ARG A 60 -9.03 -11.94 12.04
C ARG A 60 -10.52 -12.21 12.33
N LYS A 61 -11.41 -11.29 11.97
CA LYS A 61 -12.86 -11.46 12.14
C LYS A 61 -13.44 -12.53 11.20
N ALA A 62 -12.90 -12.65 9.98
CA ALA A 62 -13.36 -13.63 9.00
C ALA A 62 -13.03 -15.08 9.39
N PHE A 63 -11.85 -15.32 9.97
CA PHE A 63 -11.30 -16.66 10.16
C PHE A 63 -11.00 -17.04 11.61
N GLY A 64 -11.07 -16.10 12.56
CA GLY A 64 -10.80 -16.36 13.97
C GLY A 64 -9.42 -16.98 14.21
N GLU A 65 -9.38 -18.08 14.95
CA GLU A 65 -8.16 -18.83 15.27
C GLU A 65 -7.47 -19.42 14.03
N HIS A 66 -8.21 -19.67 12.95
CA HIS A 66 -7.71 -20.20 11.70
C HIS A 66 -7.13 -19.13 10.75
N MET A 67 -6.97 -17.89 11.20
CA MET A 67 -6.51 -16.79 10.35
C MET A 67 -5.18 -17.12 9.66
N HIS A 68 -4.22 -17.70 10.37
CA HIS A 68 -2.91 -18.06 9.84
C HIS A 68 -2.90 -19.29 8.93
N GLU A 69 -3.98 -20.08 8.95
CA GLU A 69 -4.18 -21.16 7.98
C GLU A 69 -4.72 -20.63 6.65
N CYS A 70 -5.44 -19.50 6.70
CA CYS A 70 -6.10 -18.88 5.55
C CYS A 70 -5.32 -17.71 4.94
N CYS A 71 -4.50 -17.02 5.73
CA CYS A 71 -3.84 -15.78 5.35
C CYS A 71 -2.34 -15.77 5.70
N ASP A 72 -1.53 -15.22 4.79
CA ASP A 72 -0.16 -14.81 5.06
C ASP A 72 -0.05 -13.29 4.90
N PHE A 73 0.53 -12.62 5.88
CA PHE A 73 0.67 -11.17 5.91
C PHE A 73 2.10 -10.74 5.55
N PHE A 74 2.23 -9.79 4.63
CA PHE A 74 3.54 -9.35 4.14
C PHE A 74 3.68 -7.84 4.14
N TYR A 75 4.77 -7.36 4.73
CA TYR A 75 5.24 -6.00 4.64
C TYR A 75 6.51 -5.91 3.80
N ASN A 76 6.48 -5.08 2.75
CA ASN A 76 7.63 -4.92 1.86
C ASN A 76 8.46 -3.70 2.29
N LEU A 77 9.59 -3.95 2.95
CA LEU A 77 10.56 -2.93 3.35
C LEU A 77 11.19 -2.29 2.11
N THR A 78 11.04 -0.97 2.00
CA THR A 78 11.60 -0.20 0.87
C THR A 78 12.96 0.42 1.18
N GLY A 79 13.31 0.50 2.46
CA GLY A 79 14.53 1.17 2.95
C GLY A 79 14.41 2.69 3.06
N ILE A 80 13.23 3.22 2.75
CA ILE A 80 12.84 4.63 2.96
C ILE A 80 11.52 4.73 3.72
N ASP A 81 11.21 3.72 4.51
CA ASP A 81 10.04 3.69 5.38
C ASP A 81 10.33 4.48 6.66
N PRO A 82 9.35 5.18 7.26
CA PRO A 82 9.50 5.81 8.56
C PRO A 82 9.97 4.81 9.62
N PRO A 83 11.03 5.09 10.39
CA PRO A 83 11.52 4.18 11.44
C PRO A 83 10.45 3.81 12.47
N GLU A 84 9.61 4.79 12.84
CA GLU A 84 8.50 4.62 13.78
C GLU A 84 7.48 3.61 13.26
N LEU A 85 7.18 3.65 11.96
CA LEU A 85 6.27 2.70 11.32
C LEU A 85 6.85 1.28 11.33
N VAL A 86 8.12 1.12 10.98
CA VAL A 86 8.79 -0.19 10.98
C VAL A 86 8.83 -0.79 12.39
N TRP A 87 9.12 0.05 13.39
CA TRP A 87 9.13 -0.37 14.79
C TRP A 87 7.71 -0.75 15.27
N PHE A 88 6.71 0.07 14.92
CA PHE A 88 5.31 -0.19 15.22
C PHE A 88 4.84 -1.54 14.69
N ILE A 89 5.15 -1.85 13.42
CA ILE A 89 4.79 -3.14 12.81
C ILE A 89 5.45 -4.29 13.56
N ARG A 90 6.75 -4.22 13.82
CA ARG A 90 7.49 -5.28 14.52
C ARG A 90 6.96 -5.55 15.93
N LYS A 91 6.53 -4.49 16.62
CA LYS A 91 6.03 -4.61 18.00
C LYS A 91 4.61 -5.18 18.05
N ASN A 92 3.72 -4.72 17.18
CA ASN A 92 2.29 -4.98 17.30
C ASN A 92 1.78 -6.07 16.35
N PHE A 93 2.55 -6.43 15.31
CA PHE A 93 2.19 -7.41 14.29
C PHE A 93 3.35 -8.39 14.03
N PRO A 94 3.72 -9.22 15.03
CA PRO A 94 4.87 -10.14 14.94
C PRO A 94 4.68 -11.24 13.89
N ASP A 95 3.44 -11.51 13.49
CA ASP A 95 3.03 -12.47 12.47
C ASP A 95 3.12 -11.91 11.05
N VAL A 96 3.38 -10.61 10.89
CA VAL A 96 3.61 -10.00 9.58
C VAL A 96 5.04 -10.26 9.12
N THR A 97 5.18 -11.00 8.03
CA THR A 97 6.48 -11.28 7.41
C THR A 97 7.04 -10.04 6.74
N MET A 98 8.16 -9.55 7.24
CA MET A 98 8.89 -8.43 6.63
C MET A 98 9.79 -8.92 5.51
N ARG A 99 9.53 -8.44 4.29
CA ARG A 99 10.33 -8.77 3.09
C ARG A 99 11.16 -7.58 2.64
N ARG A 100 12.34 -7.85 2.13
CA ARG A 100 13.20 -6.85 1.49
C ARG A 100 13.51 -7.31 0.07
N ALA A 101 13.47 -6.39 -0.88
CA ALA A 101 13.95 -6.66 -2.22
C ALA A 101 15.49 -6.77 -2.25
N ASP A 102 16.03 -7.48 -3.22
CA ASP A 102 17.48 -7.65 -3.39
C ASP A 102 18.20 -6.34 -3.76
N THR A 103 17.45 -5.33 -4.11
CA THR A 103 17.95 -4.00 -4.48
C THR A 103 17.33 -2.91 -3.63
N THR A 104 18.06 -1.84 -3.38
CA THR A 104 17.58 -0.67 -2.64
C THR A 104 17.05 0.40 -3.59
N ILE A 105 16.22 1.32 -3.07
CA ILE A 105 15.79 2.49 -3.85
C ILE A 105 16.98 3.33 -4.34
N TRP A 106 18.04 3.40 -3.54
CA TRP A 106 19.27 4.12 -3.85
C TRP A 106 19.98 3.53 -5.07
N GLN A 107 20.14 2.21 -5.10
CA GLN A 107 20.71 1.48 -6.23
C GLN A 107 19.82 1.57 -7.47
N LEU A 108 18.49 1.45 -7.29
CA LEU A 108 17.54 1.58 -8.39
C LEU A 108 17.63 2.95 -9.06
N CYS A 109 17.67 4.04 -8.28
CA CYS A 109 17.75 5.39 -8.80
C CYS A 109 19.00 5.59 -9.67
N VAL A 110 20.16 5.15 -9.19
CA VAL A 110 21.41 5.21 -9.94
C VAL A 110 21.37 4.34 -11.20
N ARG A 111 20.86 3.12 -11.10
CA ARG A 111 20.74 2.18 -12.23
C ARG A 111 19.78 2.68 -13.31
N LYS A 112 18.65 3.26 -12.92
CA LYS A 112 17.63 3.82 -13.83
C LYS A 112 18.05 5.17 -14.40
N ARG A 113 19.01 5.87 -13.76
CA ARG A 113 19.56 7.18 -14.20
C ARG A 113 18.52 8.30 -14.29
N ILE A 114 17.40 8.15 -13.59
CA ILE A 114 16.34 9.14 -13.44
C ILE A 114 15.81 9.09 -12.00
N PRO A 115 15.36 10.22 -11.43
CA PRO A 115 14.66 10.20 -10.15
C PRO A 115 13.32 9.47 -10.29
N PRO A 116 12.81 8.85 -9.22
CA PRO A 116 11.46 8.30 -9.24
C PRO A 116 10.46 9.44 -9.35
N THR A 117 9.46 9.29 -10.22
CA THR A 117 8.40 10.29 -10.42
C THR A 117 7.02 9.65 -10.34
N ARG A 118 5.96 10.47 -10.44
CA ARG A 118 4.57 9.97 -10.54
C ARG A 118 4.35 9.09 -11.77
N ILE A 119 5.10 9.31 -12.83
CA ILE A 119 5.05 8.53 -14.07
C ILE A 119 6.03 7.36 -13.99
N ALA A 120 7.30 7.63 -13.69
CA ALA A 120 8.36 6.62 -13.59
C ALA A 120 8.36 5.98 -12.18
N ARG A 121 7.37 5.12 -11.93
CA ARG A 121 7.14 4.44 -10.63
C ARG A 121 7.93 3.13 -10.48
N TYR A 122 9.12 3.06 -11.04
CA TYR A 122 9.96 1.86 -10.96
C TYR A 122 10.23 1.39 -9.53
N CYS A 123 10.24 2.30 -8.55
CA CYS A 123 10.41 1.95 -7.15
C CYS A 123 9.24 1.09 -6.63
N CYS A 124 7.99 1.40 -7.00
CA CYS A 124 6.84 0.58 -6.60
C CYS A 124 6.88 -0.79 -7.28
N SER A 125 7.12 -0.84 -8.60
CA SER A 125 7.15 -2.10 -9.35
C SER A 125 8.23 -3.05 -8.84
N GLU A 126 9.43 -2.55 -8.54
CA GLU A 126 10.57 -3.37 -8.13
C GLU A 126 10.53 -3.74 -6.63
N LEU A 127 10.12 -2.81 -5.76
CA LEU A 127 10.20 -3.00 -4.31
C LEU A 127 8.90 -3.52 -3.67
N LYS A 128 7.74 -3.29 -4.30
CA LYS A 128 6.43 -3.60 -3.69
C LYS A 128 5.52 -4.48 -4.54
N GLU A 129 5.39 -4.20 -5.85
CA GLU A 129 4.32 -4.76 -6.67
C GLU A 129 4.65 -6.12 -7.30
N ARG A 130 5.91 -6.53 -7.33
CA ARG A 130 6.37 -7.81 -7.90
C ARG A 130 5.91 -9.05 -7.12
N TRP A 131 5.45 -8.88 -5.89
CA TRP A 131 5.09 -9.97 -5.00
C TRP A 131 3.63 -10.42 -5.13
N GLY A 132 3.34 -11.64 -4.69
CA GLY A 132 1.98 -12.20 -4.71
C GLY A 132 1.56 -12.75 -6.08
N GLU A 133 2.49 -12.95 -7.00
CA GLU A 133 2.22 -13.65 -8.27
C GLU A 133 1.82 -15.11 -8.01
N GLY A 134 0.80 -15.60 -8.74
CA GLY A 134 0.25 -16.93 -8.53
C GLY A 134 -0.62 -17.08 -7.27
N ARG A 135 -0.90 -15.99 -6.56
CA ARG A 135 -1.72 -16.00 -5.33
C ARG A 135 -2.89 -15.05 -5.44
N PHE A 136 -3.91 -15.28 -4.61
CA PHE A 136 -5.01 -14.34 -4.43
C PHE A 136 -4.58 -13.27 -3.43
N VAL A 137 -4.45 -12.02 -3.89
CA VAL A 137 -3.92 -10.88 -3.14
C VAL A 137 -5.04 -10.08 -2.50
N VAL A 138 -4.91 -9.72 -1.24
CA VAL A 138 -5.84 -8.83 -0.53
C VAL A 138 -5.15 -7.50 -0.23
N THR A 139 -5.81 -6.39 -0.54
CA THR A 139 -5.25 -5.04 -0.32
C THR A 139 -6.23 -4.10 0.37
N GLY A 140 -5.71 -3.09 1.07
CA GLY A 140 -6.49 -2.02 1.70
C GLY A 140 -6.73 -0.82 0.78
N VAL A 141 -6.89 -1.01 -0.52
CA VAL A 141 -7.15 0.07 -1.48
C VAL A 141 -8.58 0.57 -1.34
N ARG A 142 -8.77 1.90 -1.35
CA ARG A 142 -10.09 2.55 -1.25
C ARG A 142 -10.34 3.56 -2.38
N TRP A 143 -11.60 3.68 -2.79
CA TRP A 143 -12.03 4.70 -3.78
C TRP A 143 -11.85 6.12 -3.25
N ALA A 144 -12.04 6.31 -1.94
CA ALA A 144 -11.90 7.62 -1.28
C ALA A 144 -10.48 8.23 -1.38
N GLU A 145 -9.45 7.42 -1.65
CA GLU A 145 -8.07 7.90 -1.70
C GLU A 145 -7.74 8.74 -2.96
N SER A 146 -8.43 8.55 -4.06
CA SER A 146 -8.27 9.37 -5.27
C SER A 146 -9.31 9.06 -6.35
N ALA A 147 -9.62 10.05 -7.21
CA ALA A 147 -10.48 9.86 -8.38
C ALA A 147 -9.96 8.76 -9.32
N ARG A 148 -8.63 8.64 -9.49
CA ARG A 148 -8.03 7.56 -10.28
C ARG A 148 -8.37 6.19 -9.72
N ARG A 149 -8.30 6.00 -8.38
CA ARG A 149 -8.64 4.71 -7.75
C ARG A 149 -10.12 4.41 -7.91
N ARG A 150 -10.99 5.40 -7.74
CA ARG A 150 -12.44 5.22 -7.96
C ARG A 150 -12.76 4.70 -9.36
N ASN A 151 -12.05 5.17 -10.37
CA ASN A 151 -12.29 4.79 -11.77
C ASN A 151 -11.56 3.53 -12.22
N SER A 152 -10.56 3.05 -11.46
CA SER A 152 -9.67 1.97 -11.91
C SER A 152 -9.53 0.79 -10.94
N ARG A 153 -10.23 0.82 -9.81
CA ARG A 153 -10.16 -0.24 -8.79
C ARG A 153 -11.56 -0.76 -8.48
N GLY A 154 -11.67 -2.07 -8.26
CA GLY A 154 -12.92 -2.72 -7.91
C GLY A 154 -12.80 -3.59 -6.68
N ILE A 155 -13.92 -4.21 -6.25
CA ILE A 155 -13.94 -5.16 -5.15
C ILE A 155 -13.02 -6.34 -5.49
N TYR A 156 -13.18 -6.88 -6.70
CA TYR A 156 -12.31 -7.92 -7.24
C TYR A 156 -11.67 -7.45 -8.55
N GLU A 157 -10.42 -7.83 -8.75
CA GLU A 157 -9.68 -7.53 -9.96
C GLU A 157 -8.92 -8.76 -10.43
N THR A 158 -8.89 -8.97 -11.75
CA THR A 158 -8.12 -10.05 -12.37
C THR A 158 -7.13 -9.47 -13.36
N TYR A 159 -5.88 -9.88 -13.29
CA TYR A 159 -4.83 -9.42 -14.19
C TYR A 159 -4.37 -10.59 -15.08
N ASN A 160 -4.32 -10.36 -16.39
CA ASN A 160 -3.75 -11.30 -17.36
C ASN A 160 -2.25 -11.05 -17.57
N ASP A 161 -1.60 -11.89 -18.39
CA ASP A 161 -0.16 -11.78 -18.70
C ASP A 161 0.22 -10.45 -19.39
N ALA A 162 -0.73 -9.81 -20.09
CA ALA A 162 -0.53 -8.49 -20.67
C ALA A 162 -0.72 -7.35 -19.67
N GLY A 163 -0.93 -7.64 -18.36
CA GLY A 163 -1.15 -6.64 -17.34
C GLY A 163 -2.50 -5.91 -17.39
N LYS A 164 -3.43 -6.34 -18.25
CA LYS A 164 -4.78 -5.77 -18.34
C LYS A 164 -5.63 -6.27 -17.19
N ALA A 165 -6.27 -5.34 -16.48
CA ALA A 165 -7.19 -5.64 -15.40
C ALA A 165 -8.62 -5.78 -15.90
N LYS A 166 -9.35 -6.81 -15.42
CA LYS A 166 -10.81 -6.84 -15.43
C LYS A 166 -11.30 -6.50 -14.03
N ILE A 167 -12.16 -5.50 -13.93
CA ILE A 167 -12.69 -4.96 -12.70
C ILE A 167 -14.11 -5.49 -12.50
N LEU A 168 -14.40 -5.95 -11.29
CA LEU A 168 -15.69 -6.49 -10.87
C LEU A 168 -16.12 -5.70 -9.62
N ASN A 169 -17.15 -4.87 -9.77
CA ASN A 169 -17.58 -3.94 -8.72
C ASN A 169 -18.81 -4.38 -7.95
N ALA A 170 -19.47 -5.47 -8.38
CA ALA A 170 -20.71 -5.92 -7.76
C ALA A 170 -20.49 -7.15 -6.88
N ASP A 171 -21.12 -7.14 -5.71
CA ASP A 171 -21.24 -8.29 -4.81
C ASP A 171 -22.40 -9.20 -5.27
N ASN A 172 -22.50 -9.47 -6.56
CA ASN A 172 -23.59 -10.26 -7.13
C ASN A 172 -23.10 -11.58 -7.75
N ASP A 173 -24.05 -12.51 -7.94
CA ASP A 173 -23.78 -13.84 -8.47
C ASP A 173 -23.20 -13.85 -9.90
N ALA A 174 -23.47 -12.82 -10.71
CA ALA A 174 -22.93 -12.72 -12.05
C ALA A 174 -21.42 -12.48 -12.04
N ASP A 175 -20.95 -11.61 -11.17
CA ASP A 175 -19.52 -11.33 -11.01
C ASP A 175 -18.80 -12.49 -10.31
N ARG A 176 -19.46 -13.18 -9.37
CA ARG A 176 -18.98 -14.45 -8.80
C ARG A 176 -18.78 -15.51 -9.89
N ARG A 177 -19.74 -15.71 -10.80
CA ARG A 177 -19.62 -16.65 -11.92
C ARG A 177 -18.46 -16.32 -12.84
N VAL A 178 -18.17 -15.03 -13.06
CA VAL A 178 -17.00 -14.61 -13.85
C VAL A 178 -15.69 -15.03 -13.18
N LEU A 179 -15.58 -14.94 -11.84
CA LEU A 179 -14.43 -15.45 -11.10
C LEU A 179 -14.35 -16.98 -11.15
N GLU A 180 -15.49 -17.66 -11.08
CA GLU A 180 -15.59 -19.13 -11.09
C GLU A 180 -15.18 -19.77 -12.42
N HIS A 181 -15.46 -19.11 -13.55
CA HIS A 181 -15.19 -19.61 -14.89
C HIS A 181 -13.91 -19.06 -15.53
N CYS A 182 -13.12 -18.28 -14.80
CA CYS A 182 -11.88 -17.73 -15.34
C CYS A 182 -10.75 -18.76 -15.32
N VAL A 183 -10.14 -18.96 -16.50
CA VAL A 183 -8.85 -19.66 -16.67
C VAL A 183 -7.81 -19.01 -15.74
N PRO A 184 -6.84 -19.77 -15.18
CA PRO A 184 -5.81 -19.25 -14.30
C PRO A 184 -5.19 -17.97 -14.86
N LYS A 185 -5.31 -16.88 -14.12
CA LYS A 185 -4.75 -15.59 -14.47
C LYS A 185 -3.55 -15.31 -13.58
N ARG A 186 -2.68 -14.45 -14.03
CA ARG A 186 -1.43 -14.13 -13.34
C ARG A 186 -1.64 -13.64 -11.91
N LYS A 187 -2.71 -12.88 -11.67
CA LYS A 187 -2.98 -12.30 -10.34
C LYS A 187 -4.46 -12.01 -10.15
N TYR A 188 -4.96 -12.34 -8.98
CA TYR A 188 -6.29 -11.97 -8.48
C TYR A 188 -6.13 -11.03 -7.30
N ILE A 189 -6.96 -10.00 -7.20
CA ILE A 189 -6.93 -9.04 -6.11
C ILE A 189 -8.35 -8.90 -5.53
N CYS A 190 -8.45 -8.88 -4.22
CA CYS A 190 -9.61 -8.46 -3.46
C CYS A 190 -9.28 -7.17 -2.71
N ASN A 191 -10.14 -6.17 -2.82
CA ASN A 191 -10.10 -4.92 -2.07
C ASN A 191 -11.33 -4.85 -1.17
N PRO A 192 -11.34 -5.51 0.01
CA PRO A 192 -12.55 -5.71 0.79
C PRO A 192 -13.16 -4.42 1.33
N ILE A 193 -12.36 -3.38 1.52
CA ILE A 193 -12.76 -2.05 2.03
C ILE A 193 -12.76 -0.97 0.94
N VAL A 194 -12.90 -1.34 -0.33
CA VAL A 194 -12.73 -0.43 -1.46
C VAL A 194 -13.68 0.76 -1.42
N ASP A 195 -14.88 0.57 -0.90
CA ASP A 195 -15.98 1.53 -0.74
C ASP A 195 -15.96 2.29 0.60
N TRP A 196 -15.06 1.94 1.52
CA TRP A 196 -14.96 2.62 2.82
C TRP A 196 -14.42 4.04 2.70
N GLY A 197 -15.02 4.98 3.44
CA GLY A 197 -14.49 6.31 3.66
C GLY A 197 -13.43 6.34 4.77
N GLU A 198 -12.95 7.54 5.07
CA GLU A 198 -11.95 7.74 6.13
C GLU A 198 -12.54 7.47 7.53
N THR A 199 -13.81 7.81 7.69
CA THR A 199 -14.53 7.66 8.96
C THR A 199 -14.70 6.20 9.33
N GLU A 200 -15.13 5.34 8.39
CA GLU A 200 -15.31 3.91 8.64
C GLU A 200 -14.00 3.24 9.04
N VAL A 201 -12.90 3.60 8.36
CA VAL A 201 -11.57 3.06 8.66
C VAL A 201 -11.16 3.37 10.10
N TRP A 202 -11.23 4.63 10.51
CA TRP A 202 -10.82 5.02 11.86
C TRP A 202 -11.76 4.51 12.94
N ARG A 203 -13.07 4.54 12.71
CA ARG A 203 -14.06 3.98 13.64
C ARG A 203 -13.79 2.51 13.90
N TYR A 204 -13.52 1.73 12.86
CA TYR A 204 -13.25 0.31 13.01
C TYR A 204 -11.96 0.04 13.82
N ILE A 205 -10.88 0.76 13.56
CA ILE A 205 -9.64 0.65 14.34
C ILE A 205 -9.88 0.97 15.82
N VAL A 206 -10.62 2.04 16.09
CA VAL A 206 -10.91 2.50 17.46
C VAL A 206 -11.86 1.54 18.18
N GLN A 207 -12.91 1.08 17.51
CA GLN A 207 -13.90 0.12 18.03
C GLN A 207 -13.22 -1.21 18.42
N GLU A 208 -12.30 -1.72 17.61
CA GLU A 208 -11.55 -2.95 17.88
C GLU A 208 -10.41 -2.75 18.91
N GLY A 209 -10.20 -1.54 19.41
CA GLY A 209 -9.16 -1.22 20.39
C GLY A 209 -7.74 -1.41 19.85
N MET A 210 -7.55 -1.48 18.53
CA MET A 210 -6.25 -1.74 17.92
C MET A 210 -5.29 -0.57 18.12
N PRO A 211 -4.00 -0.83 18.40
CA PRO A 211 -2.98 0.21 18.32
C PRO A 211 -2.79 0.64 16.87
N TYR A 212 -2.47 1.91 16.66
CA TYR A 212 -2.07 2.47 15.38
C TYR A 212 -0.75 3.26 15.52
N CYS A 213 -0.07 3.50 14.42
CA CYS A 213 1.21 4.21 14.43
C CYS A 213 1.04 5.66 14.92
N SER A 214 1.85 6.08 15.90
CA SER A 214 1.80 7.42 16.53
C SER A 214 1.95 8.58 15.54
N LEU A 215 2.54 8.36 14.39
CA LEU A 215 2.65 9.37 13.34
C LEU A 215 1.29 9.96 12.92
N TYR A 216 0.21 9.20 13.05
CA TYR A 216 -1.13 9.73 12.79
C TYR A 216 -1.55 10.81 13.80
N ASP A 217 -1.14 10.68 15.06
CA ASP A 217 -1.38 11.70 16.09
C ASP A 217 -0.44 12.91 15.96
N GLU A 218 0.72 12.71 15.32
CA GLU A 218 1.59 13.82 14.88
C GLU A 218 0.99 14.56 13.67
N GLY A 219 -0.15 14.10 13.13
CA GLY A 219 -0.93 14.71 12.03
C GLY A 219 -0.53 14.24 10.64
N PHE A 220 0.24 13.15 10.49
CA PHE A 220 0.39 12.50 9.18
C PHE A 220 -0.93 11.83 8.79
N GLU A 221 -1.45 12.14 7.62
CA GLU A 221 -2.71 11.55 7.12
C GLU A 221 -2.48 10.21 6.43
N ARG A 222 -1.26 10.01 5.93
CA ARG A 222 -0.84 8.83 5.20
C ARG A 222 0.56 8.40 5.63
N LEU A 223 0.74 7.10 5.86
CA LEU A 223 2.05 6.50 6.11
C LEU A 223 2.56 5.78 4.85
N GLY A 224 3.81 6.02 4.50
CA GLY A 224 4.42 5.43 3.31
C GLY A 224 5.90 5.75 3.21
N CYS A 225 6.47 5.58 2.02
CA CYS A 225 7.87 5.88 1.75
C CYS A 225 8.16 7.38 1.93
N ILE A 226 9.20 7.72 2.68
CA ILE A 226 9.64 9.11 2.89
C ILE A 226 10.11 9.70 1.56
N GLY A 227 9.55 10.87 1.19
CA GLY A 227 9.81 11.55 -0.07
C GLY A 227 9.13 10.88 -1.28
N CYS A 228 8.08 10.10 -1.07
CA CYS A 228 7.35 9.45 -2.16
C CYS A 228 6.82 10.48 -3.17
N PRO A 229 7.12 10.38 -4.47
CA PRO A 229 6.60 11.33 -5.46
C PRO A 229 5.07 11.29 -5.63
N MET A 230 4.40 10.27 -5.06
CA MET A 230 2.94 10.22 -5.02
C MET A 230 2.34 11.11 -3.90
N ALA A 231 3.14 11.49 -2.89
CA ALA A 231 2.77 12.49 -1.90
C ALA A 231 2.86 13.90 -2.49
N GLY A 232 2.05 14.83 -1.99
CA GLY A 232 2.10 16.24 -2.39
C GLY A 232 3.40 16.92 -1.90
N LYS A 233 3.72 18.09 -2.48
CA LYS A 233 4.93 18.84 -2.13
C LYS A 233 4.99 19.15 -0.61
N LYS A 234 3.91 19.68 -0.04
CA LYS A 234 3.82 20.01 1.39
C LYS A 234 4.07 18.80 2.30
N GLU A 235 3.51 17.64 1.93
CA GLU A 235 3.72 16.41 2.70
C GLU A 235 5.17 15.94 2.63
N ARG A 236 5.80 15.98 1.46
CA ARG A 236 7.21 15.64 1.28
C ARG A 236 8.15 16.61 2.03
N GLU A 237 7.83 17.91 2.05
CA GLU A 237 8.56 18.91 2.84
C GLU A 237 8.48 18.58 4.34
N ARG A 238 7.29 18.22 4.83
CA ARG A 238 7.06 17.78 6.20
C ARG A 238 7.83 16.50 6.53
N GLU A 239 7.78 15.50 5.65
CA GLU A 239 8.54 14.25 5.79
C GLU A 239 10.04 14.54 5.91
N PHE A 240 10.61 15.37 5.05
CA PHE A 240 12.04 15.72 5.09
C PHE A 240 12.41 16.63 6.28
N ALA A 241 11.50 17.41 6.79
CA ALA A 241 11.72 18.15 8.05
C ALA A 241 11.77 17.17 9.24
N ARG A 242 10.89 16.16 9.27
CA ARG A 242 10.83 15.14 10.33
C ARG A 242 12.01 14.17 10.26
N TRP A 243 12.45 13.82 9.06
CA TRP A 243 13.54 12.87 8.80
C TRP A 243 14.63 13.46 7.90
N PRO A 244 15.44 14.42 8.35
CA PRO A 244 16.40 15.15 7.51
C PRO A 244 17.50 14.28 6.92
N LYS A 245 17.88 13.17 7.59
CA LYS A 245 18.85 12.20 7.07
C LYS A 245 18.40 11.56 5.75
N PHE A 246 17.12 11.37 5.53
CA PHE A 246 16.61 10.86 4.25
C PHE A 246 16.73 11.89 3.14
N ARG A 247 16.53 13.19 3.44
CA ARG A 247 16.78 14.27 2.50
C ARG A 247 18.23 14.27 2.02
N GLU A 248 19.18 14.21 2.95
CA GLU A 248 20.61 14.15 2.62
C GLU A 248 20.94 12.91 1.78
N GLN A 249 20.37 11.76 2.12
CA GLN A 249 20.59 10.53 1.37
C GLN A 249 20.01 10.60 -0.05
N TRP A 250 18.87 11.26 -0.26
CA TRP A 250 18.33 11.51 -1.60
C TRP A 250 19.28 12.41 -2.41
N VAL A 251 19.76 13.52 -1.84
CA VAL A 251 20.72 14.42 -2.53
C VAL A 251 21.98 13.65 -2.94
N ARG A 252 22.57 12.87 -2.02
CA ARG A 252 23.74 12.02 -2.33
C ARG A 252 23.44 10.99 -3.43
N THR A 253 22.25 10.43 -3.43
CA THR A 253 21.85 9.44 -4.42
C THR A 253 21.67 10.08 -5.80
N PHE A 254 21.05 11.25 -5.84
CA PHE A 254 20.93 12.02 -7.08
C PHE A 254 22.29 12.47 -7.62
N GLN A 255 23.25 12.83 -6.75
CA GLN A 255 24.61 13.10 -7.19
C GLN A 255 25.20 11.88 -7.91
N ARG A 256 25.18 10.70 -7.28
CA ARG A 256 25.67 9.46 -7.92
C ARG A 256 24.92 9.12 -9.21
N MET A 257 23.65 9.45 -9.29
CA MET A 257 22.85 9.27 -10.50
C MET A 257 23.30 10.20 -11.63
N VAL A 258 23.58 11.47 -11.33
CA VAL A 258 24.11 12.46 -12.31
C VAL A 258 25.48 12.01 -12.79
N ASP A 259 26.36 11.60 -11.88
CA ASP A 259 27.71 11.12 -12.23
C ASP A 259 27.62 9.88 -13.14
N LYS A 260 26.72 8.96 -12.85
CA LYS A 260 26.47 7.78 -13.70
C LYS A 260 25.93 8.17 -15.09
N ARG A 261 25.02 9.16 -15.17
CA ARG A 261 24.56 9.67 -16.48
C ARG A 261 25.70 10.22 -17.31
N LYS A 262 26.55 11.06 -16.70
CA LYS A 262 27.73 11.66 -17.37
C LYS A 262 28.71 10.57 -17.84
N ALA A 263 29.00 9.59 -16.98
CA ALA A 263 29.89 8.48 -17.32
C ALA A 263 29.34 7.59 -18.46
N ASP A 264 28.02 7.47 -18.58
CA ASP A 264 27.37 6.70 -19.65
C ASP A 264 27.13 7.54 -20.92
N GLY A 265 27.63 8.78 -21.00
CA GLY A 265 27.43 9.68 -22.13
C GLY A 265 25.99 10.14 -22.37
N LEU A 266 25.12 10.03 -21.36
CA LEU A 266 23.73 10.45 -21.49
C LEU A 266 23.58 11.96 -21.29
N PRO A 267 22.80 12.65 -22.14
CA PRO A 267 22.56 14.08 -21.99
C PRO A 267 21.90 14.38 -20.65
N THR A 268 22.33 15.45 -20.00
CA THR A 268 21.76 15.93 -18.75
C THR A 268 22.01 17.42 -18.57
N ASP A 269 20.95 18.16 -18.21
CA ASP A 269 21.05 19.56 -17.83
C ASP A 269 21.37 19.72 -16.33
N TRP A 270 21.35 18.60 -15.58
CA TRP A 270 21.64 18.60 -14.15
C TRP A 270 23.15 18.66 -13.88
N THR A 271 23.56 19.66 -13.10
CA THR A 271 24.93 19.84 -12.69
C THR A 271 25.32 18.97 -11.52
N ASP A 272 24.40 18.84 -10.54
CA ASP A 272 24.63 18.14 -9.28
C ASP A 272 23.32 17.53 -8.68
N GLY A 273 23.48 16.77 -7.60
CA GLY A 273 22.38 16.08 -6.93
C GLY A 273 21.42 17.00 -6.21
N LYS A 274 21.86 18.19 -5.79
CA LYS A 274 20.97 19.18 -5.14
C LYS A 274 20.01 19.77 -6.17
N GLN A 275 20.48 20.12 -7.34
CA GLN A 275 19.62 20.61 -8.43
C GLN A 275 18.56 19.57 -8.81
N VAL A 276 18.92 18.28 -8.89
CA VAL A 276 17.95 17.20 -9.14
C VAL A 276 16.95 17.11 -8.00
N PHE A 277 17.40 17.23 -6.76
CA PHE A 277 16.51 17.18 -5.59
C PHE A 277 15.49 18.33 -5.60
N ASP A 278 15.95 19.55 -5.85
CA ASP A 278 15.10 20.74 -5.90
C ASP A 278 14.07 20.62 -7.05
N PHE A 279 14.51 20.21 -8.26
CA PHE A 279 13.61 19.88 -9.37
C PHE A 279 12.58 18.80 -9.01
N TRP A 280 13.04 17.72 -8.38
CA TRP A 280 12.19 16.60 -7.97
C TRP A 280 11.15 17.01 -6.93
N MET A 281 11.48 17.95 -6.03
CA MET A 281 10.57 18.50 -5.03
C MET A 281 9.53 19.45 -5.62
N GLU A 282 9.80 20.11 -6.72
CA GLU A 282 8.85 21.06 -7.36
C GLU A 282 7.65 20.38 -8.00
N ASP A 283 7.67 19.05 -8.18
CA ASP A 283 6.59 18.25 -8.76
C ASP A 283 6.05 18.82 -10.08
N LYS A 284 6.94 19.44 -10.89
CA LYS A 284 6.58 19.95 -12.22
C LYS A 284 6.14 18.76 -13.08
N ARG A 285 4.87 18.82 -13.50
CA ARG A 285 4.20 17.86 -14.38
C ARG A 285 4.71 17.99 -15.80
#